data_9cf28796ae1ca8cf87550a71058ce709
#
_entry.id   9cf28796ae1ca8cf87550a71058ce709
#
_cell.length_a   1.000
_cell.length_b   1.000
_cell.length_c   1.000
_cell.angle_alpha   90.00
_cell.angle_beta   90.00
_cell.angle_gamma   90.00
#
_symmetry.space_group_name_H-M   'P 1'
#
loop_
_entity.id
_entity.type
_entity.pdbx_description
1 polymer ?
#
loop_
_entity_poly.entity_id
_entity_poly.type
_entity_poly.pdbx_seq_one_letter_code
_entity_poly.pdbx_strand_id
1 'polypeptide(L)'
;MADTGVLLIKSLDKGFVIHGDTIKILQNRFAMMYLRRNLHHSVSGADIVIEDVTDINTIMSHVSVLAKYGKCEIHFDENVSEEIKAYEDREQSFAEFSKKAKDIRENHPVVSEFEDFKESLIKNMQARRLYTLQMLSAYHMAFAQNACNFSVPGAGKTSIVYGAYAYLKHLPESNPKHVDKLLIIGPLSSFGPWEHEYQECFGRKVESMRLIGGLSKEKKSLYLHGIDTCELTIASYQSVISIKDDLCFFLSRNKVMVVLDEAHKIKNTQGAITAASTMELAKLATSRVVLTGTPAPNGYEDLYNLFKFIWPDRDIISYNVAQLSNMSANSDDNRIPDLIERISPFFIRIKKSDLNIPPATYKEIPVPMSDTQRIVYDTIENKLMQSFDEDNDSPYLKKIRQAKMIRLMQAATNPELLRHSFNGAFDEDGNPIVESKEDSIFIGNILQFVGNEMPNKFTKACEIVKDIISQGGKVVIWASFIRNIEKMSQCLSDMGIPSKSLYGVTPVETADDEFESQMETREFIVREFNSDNSSFNVIIANPSAVAESISLHK
;
A
#
# COMPACT_ATOMS: atom_id res chain seq x y z
N MET A 1 53.98 -29.89 2.25
CA MET A 1 52.65 -29.39 2.67
C MET A 1 52.79 -27.88 2.79
N ALA A 2 51.99 -27.09 2.09
CA ALA A 2 52.05 -25.63 2.25
C ALA A 2 51.56 -25.32 3.67
N ASP A 3 52.36 -24.54 4.43
CA ASP A 3 52.06 -24.12 5.78
C ASP A 3 50.82 -23.24 5.79
N THR A 4 49.64 -23.84 6.07
CA THR A 4 48.36 -23.15 6.14
C THR A 4 48.37 -22.32 7.43
N GLY A 5 48.31 -20.99 7.32
CA GLY A 5 48.26 -20.12 8.50
C GLY A 5 46.92 -20.21 9.22
N VAL A 6 46.88 -19.73 10.45
CA VAL A 6 45.65 -19.68 11.27
C VAL A 6 45.32 -18.23 11.62
N LEU A 7 44.09 -17.84 11.43
CA LEU A 7 43.50 -16.56 11.85
C LEU A 7 42.52 -16.82 12.96
N LEU A 8 42.65 -16.13 14.09
CA LEU A 8 41.71 -16.16 15.19
C LEU A 8 40.94 -14.85 15.24
N ILE A 9 39.60 -14.92 15.14
CA ILE A 9 38.70 -13.78 15.16
C ILE A 9 38.12 -13.63 16.56
N LYS A 10 38.19 -12.42 17.12
CA LYS A 10 37.62 -12.08 18.43
C LYS A 10 36.71 -10.85 18.28
N SER A 11 35.62 -10.83 19.04
CA SER A 11 34.71 -9.69 19.14
C SER A 11 35.30 -8.60 20.05
N LEU A 12 35.05 -7.35 19.73
CA LEU A 12 35.33 -6.15 20.53
C LEU A 12 34.01 -5.40 20.76
N ASP A 13 33.98 -4.46 21.70
CA ASP A 13 32.80 -3.61 21.98
C ASP A 13 32.26 -2.88 20.74
N LYS A 14 33.16 -2.53 19.80
CA LYS A 14 32.83 -1.85 18.55
C LYS A 14 33.61 -2.42 17.38
N GLY A 15 33.42 -3.70 17.07
CA GLY A 15 34.09 -4.32 15.92
C GLY A 15 34.73 -5.65 16.25
N PHE A 16 35.76 -6.02 15.49
CA PHE A 16 36.42 -7.31 15.59
C PHE A 16 37.93 -7.16 15.47
N VAL A 17 38.69 -8.10 16.05
CA VAL A 17 40.11 -8.18 15.87
C VAL A 17 40.50 -9.54 15.26
N ILE A 18 41.40 -9.50 14.28
CA ILE A 18 41.99 -10.67 13.64
C ILE A 18 43.40 -10.86 14.17
N HIS A 19 43.62 -11.95 14.88
CA HIS A 19 44.90 -12.38 15.41
C HIS A 19 45.51 -13.54 14.60
N GLY A 20 46.76 -13.86 14.84
CA GLY A 20 47.44 -15.04 14.29
C GLY A 20 48.33 -14.72 13.10
N ASP A 21 48.25 -15.51 12.03
CA ASP A 21 49.14 -15.38 10.85
C ASP A 21 48.73 -14.22 9.91
N THR A 22 48.35 -13.09 10.50
CA THR A 22 47.90 -11.87 9.80
C THR A 22 48.98 -11.28 8.90
N ILE A 23 50.24 -11.56 9.13
CA ILE A 23 51.37 -11.16 8.28
C ILE A 23 51.15 -11.66 6.84
N LYS A 24 50.58 -12.86 6.66
CA LYS A 24 50.24 -13.41 5.34
C LYS A 24 49.20 -12.55 4.60
N ILE A 25 48.32 -11.88 5.34
CA ILE A 25 47.32 -10.93 4.79
C ILE A 25 47.99 -9.59 4.53
N LEU A 26 48.72 -9.05 5.51
CA LEU A 26 49.36 -7.73 5.43
C LEU A 26 50.39 -7.63 4.32
N GLN A 27 51.09 -8.74 4.01
CA GLN A 27 52.05 -8.82 2.90
C GLN A 27 51.40 -9.11 1.54
N ASN A 28 50.13 -9.54 1.52
CA ASN A 28 49.42 -9.82 0.26
C ASN A 28 48.79 -8.54 -0.30
N ARG A 29 49.24 -8.11 -1.49
CA ARG A 29 48.80 -6.88 -2.13
C ARG A 29 47.27 -6.85 -2.38
N PHE A 30 46.67 -7.97 -2.76
CA PHE A 30 45.24 -8.05 -3.02
C PHE A 30 44.43 -8.03 -1.72
N ALA A 31 44.85 -8.70 -0.70
CA ALA A 31 44.21 -8.67 0.61
C ALA A 31 44.24 -7.25 1.21
N MET A 32 45.38 -6.55 1.12
CA MET A 32 45.51 -5.17 1.59
C MET A 32 44.67 -4.19 0.78
N MET A 33 44.55 -4.39 -0.54
CA MET A 33 43.65 -3.58 -1.36
C MET A 33 42.18 -3.82 -1.01
N TYR A 34 41.81 -5.07 -0.73
CA TYR A 34 40.47 -5.43 -0.28
C TYR A 34 40.14 -4.80 1.09
N LEU A 35 41.02 -4.90 2.08
CA LEU A 35 40.90 -4.28 3.39
C LEU A 35 40.65 -2.78 3.30
N ARG A 36 41.51 -2.06 2.57
CA ARG A 36 41.43 -0.60 2.40
C ARG A 36 40.14 -0.13 1.69
N ARG A 37 39.63 -0.95 0.81
CA ARG A 37 38.44 -0.60 0.02
C ARG A 37 37.10 -0.87 0.76
N ASN A 38 37.08 -1.91 1.60
CA ASN A 38 35.83 -2.46 2.10
C ASN A 38 35.66 -2.35 3.63
N LEU A 39 36.75 -2.09 4.38
CA LEU A 39 36.75 -2.12 5.84
C LEU A 39 37.49 -0.94 6.44
N HIS A 40 36.87 -0.30 7.41
CA HIS A 40 37.56 0.60 8.32
C HIS A 40 38.44 -0.25 9.25
N HIS A 41 39.75 -0.13 9.16
CA HIS A 41 40.68 -0.98 9.91
C HIS A 41 41.92 -0.23 10.37
N SER A 42 42.46 -0.66 11.47
CA SER A 42 43.78 -0.28 11.97
C SER A 42 44.65 -1.52 12.18
N VAL A 43 45.96 -1.35 12.16
CA VAL A 43 46.93 -2.43 12.38
C VAL A 43 47.69 -2.12 13.66
N SER A 44 47.59 -3.00 14.64
CA SER A 44 48.28 -2.89 15.94
C SER A 44 49.24 -4.08 16.13
N GLY A 45 50.53 -3.87 15.84
CA GLY A 45 51.51 -4.96 15.83
C GLY A 45 51.25 -5.93 14.67
N ALA A 46 50.94 -7.17 14.99
CA ALA A 46 50.50 -8.18 14.01
C ALA A 46 49.00 -8.29 13.88
N ASP A 47 48.19 -7.58 14.69
CA ASP A 47 46.75 -7.69 14.70
C ASP A 47 46.10 -6.71 13.74
N ILE A 48 45.00 -7.14 13.10
CA ILE A 48 44.16 -6.28 12.28
C ILE A 48 42.86 -6.01 13.04
N VAL A 49 42.66 -4.76 13.46
CA VAL A 49 41.44 -4.32 14.14
C VAL A 49 40.50 -3.76 13.10
N ILE A 50 39.29 -4.30 13.06
CA ILE A 50 38.20 -3.87 12.16
C ILE A 50 37.21 -3.08 13.02
N GLU A 51 37.04 -1.82 12.68
CA GLU A 51 36.17 -0.86 13.36
C GLU A 51 34.83 -0.72 12.62
N ASP A 52 33.77 -0.30 13.32
CA ASP A 52 32.43 0.01 12.76
C ASP A 52 31.72 -1.19 12.12
N VAL A 53 32.17 -2.42 12.29
CA VAL A 53 31.46 -3.63 11.88
C VAL A 53 31.06 -4.39 13.13
N THR A 54 29.77 -4.42 13.42
CA THR A 54 29.19 -5.14 14.58
C THR A 54 28.38 -6.36 14.16
N ASP A 55 28.08 -6.50 12.88
CA ASP A 55 27.31 -7.62 12.33
C ASP A 55 28.24 -8.80 12.00
N ILE A 56 27.95 -9.95 12.63
CA ILE A 56 28.74 -11.19 12.50
C ILE A 56 28.78 -11.72 11.06
N ASN A 57 27.67 -11.59 10.31
CA ASN A 57 27.61 -12.08 8.94
C ASN A 57 28.50 -11.26 8.00
N THR A 58 28.49 -9.94 8.19
CA THR A 58 29.35 -9.02 7.44
C THR A 58 30.81 -9.34 7.70
N ILE A 59 31.23 -9.53 8.98
CA ILE A 59 32.63 -9.86 9.29
C ILE A 59 33.04 -11.23 8.74
N MET A 60 32.17 -12.25 8.83
CA MET A 60 32.45 -13.59 8.29
C MET A 60 32.71 -13.54 6.78
N SER A 61 31.90 -12.76 6.04
CA SER A 61 32.08 -12.60 4.59
C SER A 61 33.43 -11.98 4.26
N HIS A 62 33.80 -10.92 4.95
CA HIS A 62 35.06 -10.22 4.72
C HIS A 62 36.28 -11.06 5.15
N VAL A 63 36.23 -11.71 6.32
CA VAL A 63 37.30 -12.56 6.81
C VAL A 63 37.51 -13.78 5.92
N SER A 64 36.43 -14.36 5.36
CA SER A 64 36.52 -15.47 4.39
C SER A 64 37.30 -15.08 3.12
N VAL A 65 37.12 -13.85 2.64
CA VAL A 65 37.86 -13.33 1.48
C VAL A 65 39.33 -13.11 1.85
N LEU A 66 39.61 -12.53 3.02
CA LEU A 66 40.98 -12.28 3.50
C LEU A 66 41.73 -13.59 3.71
N ALA A 67 41.08 -14.59 4.32
CA ALA A 67 41.66 -15.91 4.56
C ALA A 67 42.01 -16.63 3.24
N LYS A 68 41.20 -16.49 2.19
CA LYS A 68 41.54 -17.01 0.86
C LYS A 68 42.81 -16.38 0.30
N TYR A 69 42.97 -15.04 0.43
CA TYR A 69 44.17 -14.35 -0.04
C TYR A 69 45.41 -14.73 0.80
N GLY A 70 45.26 -14.89 2.12
CA GLY A 70 46.35 -15.28 3.03
C GLY A 70 46.66 -16.78 3.04
N LYS A 71 45.82 -17.62 2.42
CA LYS A 71 45.84 -19.09 2.56
C LYS A 71 45.82 -19.52 4.02
N CYS A 72 44.89 -18.97 4.79
CA CYS A 72 44.74 -19.23 6.21
C CYS A 72 43.43 -19.96 6.49
N GLU A 73 43.41 -20.74 7.56
CA GLU A 73 42.20 -21.26 8.18
C GLU A 73 41.67 -20.24 9.19
N ILE A 74 40.35 -20.20 9.33
CA ILE A 74 39.67 -19.26 10.23
C ILE A 74 39.24 -20.02 11.48
N HIS A 75 39.61 -19.51 12.63
CA HIS A 75 39.13 -19.94 13.94
C HIS A 75 38.43 -18.76 14.61
N PHE A 76 37.44 -19.05 15.43
CA PHE A 76 36.69 -18.05 16.18
C PHE A 76 36.92 -18.30 17.66
N ASP A 77 36.97 -17.25 18.48
CA ASP A 77 36.94 -17.42 19.93
C ASP A 77 35.54 -17.90 20.38
N GLU A 78 35.41 -18.25 21.67
CA GLU A 78 34.17 -18.81 22.22
C GLU A 78 32.98 -17.84 22.02
N ASN A 79 33.16 -16.56 22.27
CA ASN A 79 32.11 -15.55 22.17
C ASN A 79 31.61 -15.42 20.70
N VAL A 80 32.55 -15.29 19.75
CA VAL A 80 32.22 -15.20 18.33
C VAL A 80 31.58 -16.50 17.83
N SER A 81 32.06 -17.65 18.32
CA SER A 81 31.47 -18.96 17.96
C SER A 81 30.04 -19.12 18.46
N GLU A 82 29.71 -18.61 19.66
CA GLU A 82 28.37 -18.60 20.20
C GLU A 82 27.45 -17.64 19.39
N GLU A 83 27.97 -16.47 19.01
CA GLU A 83 27.25 -15.52 18.17
C GLU A 83 26.95 -16.10 16.78
N ILE A 84 27.92 -16.78 16.15
CA ILE A 84 27.73 -17.45 14.85
C ILE A 84 26.65 -18.53 14.98
N LYS A 85 26.75 -19.39 16.00
CA LYS A 85 25.75 -20.43 16.23
C LYS A 85 24.35 -19.85 16.45
N ALA A 86 24.25 -18.80 17.27
CA ALA A 86 22.98 -18.12 17.50
C ALA A 86 22.43 -17.46 16.22
N TYR A 87 23.30 -17.00 15.32
CA TYR A 87 22.91 -16.49 14.01
C TYR A 87 22.40 -17.62 13.09
N GLU A 88 23.17 -18.72 12.98
CA GLU A 88 22.79 -19.89 12.18
C GLU A 88 21.44 -20.50 12.66
N ASP A 89 21.27 -20.66 13.97
CA ASP A 89 20.02 -21.16 14.56
C ASP A 89 18.82 -20.22 14.22
N ARG A 90 19.04 -18.90 14.24
CA ARG A 90 18.01 -17.92 13.84
C ARG A 90 17.68 -17.99 12.36
N GLU A 91 18.67 -18.16 11.48
CA GLU A 91 18.44 -18.28 10.04
C GLU A 91 17.75 -19.59 9.69
N GLN A 92 18.14 -20.69 10.33
CA GLN A 92 17.46 -21.98 10.15
C GLN A 92 16.00 -21.91 10.62
N SER A 93 15.77 -21.35 11.81
CA SER A 93 14.41 -21.16 12.34
C SER A 93 13.56 -20.30 11.43
N PHE A 94 14.15 -19.25 10.83
CA PHE A 94 13.45 -18.41 9.87
C PHE A 94 13.16 -19.12 8.55
N ALA A 95 14.07 -19.96 8.07
CA ALA A 95 13.85 -20.75 6.86
C ALA A 95 12.71 -21.80 7.05
N GLU A 96 12.69 -22.48 8.21
CA GLU A 96 11.62 -23.41 8.58
C GLU A 96 10.27 -22.70 8.70
N PHE A 97 10.26 -21.54 9.36
CA PHE A 97 9.10 -20.65 9.46
C PHE A 97 8.59 -20.22 8.08
N SER A 98 9.49 -19.77 7.20
CA SER A 98 9.14 -19.34 5.84
C SER A 98 8.55 -20.48 5.02
N LYS A 99 9.11 -21.70 5.14
CA LYS A 99 8.56 -22.88 4.50
C LYS A 99 7.13 -23.18 4.98
N LYS A 100 6.89 -23.19 6.30
CA LYS A 100 5.54 -23.39 6.86
C LYS A 100 4.56 -22.32 6.38
N ALA A 101 4.97 -21.04 6.35
CA ALA A 101 4.13 -19.97 5.86
C ALA A 101 3.76 -20.15 4.38
N LYS A 102 4.70 -20.61 3.56
CA LYS A 102 4.45 -20.95 2.16
C LYS A 102 3.49 -22.14 2.02
N ASP A 103 3.68 -23.19 2.79
CA ASP A 103 2.80 -24.38 2.79
C ASP A 103 1.35 -23.97 3.15
N ILE A 104 1.15 -23.11 4.15
CA ILE A 104 -0.18 -22.59 4.51
C ILE A 104 -0.79 -21.83 3.33
N ARG A 105 -0.04 -20.93 2.71
CA ARG A 105 -0.48 -20.17 1.54
C ARG A 105 -0.87 -21.05 0.37
N GLU A 106 -0.19 -22.17 0.17
CA GLU A 106 -0.46 -23.17 -0.86
C GLU A 106 -1.57 -24.18 -0.47
N ASN A 107 -2.29 -23.89 0.62
CA ASN A 107 -3.39 -24.71 1.14
C ASN A 107 -2.95 -26.06 1.70
N HIS A 108 -1.75 -26.11 2.28
CA HIS A 108 -1.19 -27.29 2.97
C HIS A 108 -0.86 -26.98 4.44
N PRO A 109 -1.83 -26.46 5.25
CA PRO A 109 -1.57 -26.19 6.66
C PRO A 109 -1.43 -27.49 7.46
N VAL A 110 -0.76 -27.41 8.61
CA VAL A 110 -0.82 -28.48 9.61
C VAL A 110 -2.24 -28.55 10.16
N VAL A 111 -2.93 -29.69 9.95
CA VAL A 111 -4.37 -29.83 10.19
C VAL A 111 -4.75 -29.50 11.64
N SER A 112 -4.00 -30.01 12.62
CA SER A 112 -4.27 -29.76 14.05
C SER A 112 -4.15 -28.27 14.41
N GLU A 113 -3.09 -27.58 13.96
CA GLU A 113 -2.88 -26.16 14.21
C GLU A 113 -3.98 -25.29 13.56
N PHE A 114 -4.45 -25.73 12.38
CA PHE A 114 -5.54 -25.04 11.68
C PHE A 114 -6.90 -25.24 12.36
N GLU A 115 -7.17 -26.46 12.89
CA GLU A 115 -8.39 -26.70 13.67
C GLU A 115 -8.38 -25.91 14.98
N ASP A 116 -7.26 -25.85 15.71
CA ASP A 116 -7.11 -24.99 16.90
C ASP A 116 -7.39 -23.51 16.60
N PHE A 117 -6.90 -23.04 15.45
CA PHE A 117 -7.19 -21.68 14.98
C PHE A 117 -8.70 -21.49 14.73
N LYS A 118 -9.35 -22.43 14.05
CA LYS A 118 -10.80 -22.38 13.78
C LYS A 118 -11.62 -22.38 15.06
N GLU A 119 -11.29 -23.24 16.01
CA GLU A 119 -11.96 -23.29 17.32
C GLU A 119 -11.82 -21.97 18.08
N SER A 120 -10.62 -21.39 18.04
CA SER A 120 -10.38 -20.06 18.62
C SER A 120 -11.25 -18.96 17.98
N LEU A 121 -11.40 -18.98 16.64
CA LEU A 121 -12.27 -18.00 15.97
C LEU A 121 -13.76 -18.20 16.30
N ILE A 122 -14.23 -19.45 16.38
CA ILE A 122 -15.62 -19.74 16.76
C ILE A 122 -15.91 -19.17 18.15
N LYS A 123 -14.94 -19.22 19.05
CA LYS A 123 -15.07 -18.69 20.42
C LYS A 123 -14.99 -17.16 20.49
N ASN A 124 -14.10 -16.55 19.72
CA ASN A 124 -13.67 -15.16 19.89
C ASN A 124 -14.20 -14.20 18.81
N MET A 125 -14.76 -14.71 17.71
CA MET A 125 -15.39 -13.96 16.62
C MET A 125 -16.75 -14.57 16.28
N GLN A 126 -17.72 -14.38 17.19
CA GLN A 126 -18.96 -15.15 17.19
C GLN A 126 -20.01 -14.67 16.19
N ALA A 127 -20.00 -13.38 15.83
CA ALA A 127 -21.05 -12.79 15.01
C ALA A 127 -20.92 -13.10 13.52
N ARG A 128 -19.69 -13.29 13.04
CA ARG A 128 -19.41 -13.60 11.63
C ARG A 128 -18.54 -14.84 11.48
N ARG A 129 -18.89 -15.71 10.52
CA ARG A 129 -18.04 -16.82 10.09
C ARG A 129 -17.29 -16.44 8.80
N LEU A 130 -15.98 -16.64 8.81
CA LEU A 130 -15.16 -16.45 7.61
C LEU A 130 -15.42 -17.58 6.60
N TYR A 131 -15.46 -17.23 5.31
CA TYR A 131 -15.45 -18.23 4.23
C TYR A 131 -14.11 -18.97 4.21
N THR A 132 -14.06 -20.14 3.56
CA THR A 132 -12.87 -21.00 3.56
C THR A 132 -11.58 -20.29 3.15
N LEU A 133 -11.61 -19.51 2.08
CA LEU A 133 -10.44 -18.74 1.63
C LEU A 133 -10.06 -17.60 2.59
N GLN A 134 -11.05 -16.95 3.20
CA GLN A 134 -10.82 -15.95 4.23
C GLN A 134 -10.23 -16.58 5.49
N MET A 135 -10.72 -17.76 5.89
CA MET A 135 -10.24 -18.50 7.05
C MET A 135 -8.76 -18.89 6.87
N LEU A 136 -8.40 -19.45 5.71
CA LEU A 136 -7.02 -19.80 5.38
C LEU A 136 -6.12 -18.54 5.35
N SER A 137 -6.63 -17.46 4.78
CA SER A 137 -5.92 -16.18 4.72
C SER A 137 -5.68 -15.58 6.12
N ALA A 138 -6.68 -15.64 6.99
CA ALA A 138 -6.56 -15.17 8.37
C ALA A 138 -5.58 -16.05 9.18
N TYR A 139 -5.61 -17.37 8.97
CA TYR A 139 -4.67 -18.30 9.58
C TYR A 139 -3.24 -18.01 9.14
N HIS A 140 -3.00 -17.86 7.84
CA HIS A 140 -1.68 -17.47 7.33
C HIS A 140 -1.18 -16.17 7.96
N MET A 141 -2.03 -15.15 8.01
CA MET A 141 -1.69 -13.85 8.59
C MET A 141 -1.36 -13.96 10.09
N ALA A 142 -2.13 -14.74 10.86
CA ALA A 142 -1.88 -14.98 12.27
C ALA A 142 -0.59 -15.80 12.49
N PHE A 143 -0.34 -16.82 11.66
CA PHE A 143 0.86 -17.63 11.70
C PHE A 143 2.10 -16.80 11.38
N ALA A 144 2.08 -16.08 10.25
CA ALA A 144 3.19 -15.27 9.78
C ALA A 144 3.40 -14.02 10.64
N GLN A 145 2.36 -13.54 11.34
CA GLN A 145 2.34 -12.32 12.18
C GLN A 145 2.65 -11.03 11.39
N ASN A 146 3.49 -11.13 10.37
CA ASN A 146 3.90 -10.05 9.47
C ASN A 146 3.62 -10.51 8.04
N ALA A 147 2.55 -9.99 7.42
CA ALA A 147 2.10 -10.46 6.12
C ALA A 147 1.47 -9.37 5.26
N CYS A 148 1.59 -9.53 3.94
CA CYS A 148 0.86 -8.76 2.96
C CYS A 148 -0.41 -9.52 2.52
N ASN A 149 -1.53 -8.81 2.39
CA ASN A 149 -2.74 -9.33 1.77
C ASN A 149 -3.01 -8.56 0.48
N PHE A 150 -2.74 -9.20 -0.64
CA PHE A 150 -2.89 -8.68 -2.00
C PHE A 150 -4.20 -9.11 -2.65
N SER A 151 -5.19 -9.47 -1.84
CA SER A 151 -6.50 -9.88 -2.33
C SER A 151 -7.25 -8.72 -2.98
N VAL A 152 -8.02 -9.05 -4.00
CA VAL A 152 -8.83 -8.07 -4.74
C VAL A 152 -9.86 -7.35 -3.83
N PRO A 153 -10.34 -6.17 -4.20
CA PRO A 153 -11.48 -5.54 -3.55
C PRO A 153 -12.68 -6.52 -3.48
N GLY A 154 -13.40 -6.50 -2.35
CA GLY A 154 -14.53 -7.41 -2.11
C GLY A 154 -14.14 -8.80 -1.59
N ALA A 155 -12.86 -9.15 -1.48
CA ALA A 155 -12.41 -10.43 -0.88
C ALA A 155 -12.60 -10.48 0.66
N GLY A 156 -12.99 -9.37 1.30
CA GLY A 156 -13.16 -9.29 2.75
C GLY A 156 -11.84 -9.16 3.52
N LYS A 157 -10.90 -8.36 3.00
CA LYS A 157 -9.59 -8.12 3.64
C LYS A 157 -9.73 -7.71 5.10
N THR A 158 -10.67 -6.84 5.42
CA THR A 158 -10.95 -6.36 6.79
C THR A 158 -11.37 -7.49 7.72
N SER A 159 -12.32 -8.34 7.29
CA SER A 159 -12.73 -9.54 8.06
C SER A 159 -11.57 -10.52 8.27
N ILE A 160 -10.70 -10.67 7.26
CA ILE A 160 -9.49 -11.52 7.35
C ILE A 160 -8.56 -10.99 8.44
N VAL A 161 -8.32 -9.67 8.48
CA VAL A 161 -7.50 -9.05 9.54
C VAL A 161 -8.12 -9.24 10.91
N TYR A 162 -9.42 -9.03 11.04
CA TYR A 162 -10.11 -9.26 12.32
C TYR A 162 -10.06 -10.72 12.76
N GLY A 163 -10.10 -11.67 11.83
CA GLY A 163 -9.88 -13.08 12.14
C GLY A 163 -8.47 -13.35 12.70
N ALA A 164 -7.44 -12.82 12.04
CA ALA A 164 -6.07 -12.93 12.55
C ALA A 164 -5.90 -12.22 13.91
N TYR A 165 -6.44 -11.02 14.06
CA TYR A 165 -6.42 -10.26 15.31
C TYR A 165 -7.13 -11.00 16.45
N ALA A 166 -8.33 -11.55 16.21
CA ALA A 166 -9.08 -12.31 17.19
C ALA A 166 -8.28 -13.49 17.74
N TYR A 167 -7.54 -14.19 16.90
CA TYR A 167 -6.66 -15.27 17.35
C TYR A 167 -5.46 -14.73 18.14
N LEU A 168 -4.73 -13.76 17.61
CA LEU A 168 -3.51 -13.22 18.24
C LEU A 168 -3.80 -12.56 19.58
N LYS A 169 -4.92 -11.88 19.74
CA LYS A 169 -5.36 -11.23 20.98
C LYS A 169 -5.63 -12.23 22.10
N HIS A 170 -6.08 -13.43 21.77
CA HIS A 170 -6.42 -14.46 22.75
C HIS A 170 -5.30 -15.46 23.00
N LEU A 171 -4.12 -15.25 22.41
CA LEU A 171 -2.90 -15.95 22.83
C LEU A 171 -2.53 -15.54 24.26
N PRO A 172 -1.80 -16.39 25.01
CA PRO A 172 -1.25 -16.00 26.31
C PRO A 172 -0.39 -14.72 26.19
N GLU A 173 -0.46 -13.85 27.17
CA GLU A 173 0.35 -12.60 27.19
C GLU A 173 1.85 -12.85 27.09
N SER A 174 2.34 -14.01 27.54
CA SER A 174 3.71 -14.46 27.42
C SER A 174 4.10 -14.85 25.98
N ASN A 175 3.11 -15.07 25.10
CA ASN A 175 3.39 -15.40 23.71
C ASN A 175 3.89 -14.15 22.97
N PRO A 176 5.02 -14.22 22.26
CA PRO A 176 5.59 -13.06 21.56
C PRO A 176 4.68 -12.54 20.42
N LYS A 177 3.74 -13.35 19.94
CA LYS A 177 2.76 -12.95 18.91
C LYS A 177 1.50 -12.30 19.49
N HIS A 178 1.31 -12.30 20.81
CA HIS A 178 0.14 -11.69 21.44
C HIS A 178 0.05 -10.20 21.14
N VAL A 179 -1.15 -9.72 20.82
CA VAL A 179 -1.44 -8.31 20.55
C VAL A 179 -2.67 -7.87 21.34
N ASP A 180 -2.62 -6.66 21.88
CA ASP A 180 -3.73 -6.09 22.67
C ASP A 180 -4.60 -5.15 21.85
N LYS A 181 -3.99 -4.43 20.91
CA LYS A 181 -4.59 -3.30 20.21
C LYS A 181 -4.33 -3.35 18.70
N LEU A 182 -5.19 -2.63 17.99
CA LEU A 182 -5.08 -2.38 16.55
C LEU A 182 -4.78 -0.91 16.27
N LEU A 183 -3.82 -0.65 15.40
CA LEU A 183 -3.61 0.64 14.75
C LEU A 183 -3.81 0.46 13.24
N ILE A 184 -4.88 1.05 12.72
CA ILE A 184 -5.16 1.06 11.28
C ILE A 184 -4.66 2.38 10.68
N ILE A 185 -3.83 2.31 9.67
CA ILE A 185 -3.37 3.47 8.90
C ILE A 185 -3.93 3.33 7.49
N GLY A 186 -4.82 4.25 7.10
CA GLY A 186 -5.52 4.15 5.82
C GLY A 186 -6.11 5.47 5.34
N PRO A 187 -6.82 5.46 4.21
CA PRO A 187 -7.58 6.60 3.73
C PRO A 187 -8.76 6.91 4.67
N LEU A 188 -9.19 8.17 4.71
CA LEU A 188 -10.32 8.60 5.57
C LEU A 188 -11.61 7.80 5.29
N SER A 189 -11.83 7.42 4.03
CA SER A 189 -12.97 6.62 3.58
C SER A 189 -13.02 5.20 4.18
N SER A 190 -11.92 4.68 4.70
CA SER A 190 -11.88 3.35 5.32
C SER A 190 -12.27 3.33 6.79
N PHE A 191 -12.36 4.48 7.46
CA PHE A 191 -12.54 4.54 8.91
C PHE A 191 -13.87 3.94 9.38
N GLY A 192 -14.98 4.43 8.82
CA GLY A 192 -16.30 3.86 9.10
C GLY A 192 -16.40 2.37 8.75
N PRO A 193 -15.99 1.94 7.55
CA PRO A 193 -15.89 0.53 7.19
C PRO A 193 -15.12 -0.35 8.20
N TRP A 194 -13.99 0.11 8.75
CA TRP A 194 -13.26 -0.65 9.77
C TRP A 194 -14.04 -0.82 11.05
N GLU A 195 -14.69 0.23 11.56
CA GLU A 195 -15.52 0.17 12.77
C GLU A 195 -16.78 -0.66 12.58
N HIS A 196 -17.46 -0.50 11.43
CA HIS A 196 -18.64 -1.30 11.10
C HIS A 196 -18.30 -2.78 10.98
N GLU A 197 -17.24 -3.13 10.27
CA GLU A 197 -16.81 -4.52 10.11
C GLU A 197 -16.35 -5.15 11.43
N TYR A 198 -15.83 -4.35 12.38
CA TYR A 198 -15.56 -4.83 13.73
C TYR A 198 -16.85 -5.29 14.41
N GLN A 199 -17.91 -4.48 14.34
CA GLN A 199 -19.21 -4.84 14.90
C GLN A 199 -19.80 -6.08 14.24
N GLU A 200 -19.69 -6.20 12.92
CA GLU A 200 -20.13 -7.39 12.16
C GLU A 200 -19.37 -8.66 12.56
N CYS A 201 -18.07 -8.54 12.84
CA CYS A 201 -17.22 -9.69 13.21
C CYS A 201 -17.43 -10.13 14.68
N PHE A 202 -17.51 -9.15 15.60
CA PHE A 202 -17.49 -9.42 17.04
C PHE A 202 -18.85 -9.28 17.73
N GLY A 203 -19.88 -8.79 17.04
CA GLY A 203 -21.23 -8.59 17.58
C GLY A 203 -21.33 -7.46 18.62
N ARG A 204 -20.31 -6.64 18.77
CA ARG A 204 -20.25 -5.50 19.67
C ARG A 204 -19.63 -4.28 19.01
N LYS A 205 -20.10 -3.09 19.37
CA LYS A 205 -19.46 -1.85 18.93
C LYS A 205 -18.08 -1.74 19.57
N VAL A 206 -17.09 -1.34 18.77
CA VAL A 206 -15.72 -1.10 19.27
C VAL A 206 -15.62 0.29 19.88
N GLU A 207 -14.83 0.42 20.94
CA GLU A 207 -14.29 1.72 21.33
C GLU A 207 -13.14 2.06 20.41
N SER A 208 -13.29 3.14 19.65
CA SER A 208 -12.33 3.56 18.66
C SER A 208 -11.93 5.02 18.82
N MET A 209 -10.68 5.34 18.43
CA MET A 209 -10.19 6.71 18.31
C MET A 209 -9.73 6.99 16.89
N ARG A 210 -10.36 7.98 16.26
CA ARG A 210 -9.98 8.46 14.93
C ARG A 210 -9.01 9.65 15.03
N LEU A 211 -7.75 9.45 14.63
CA LEU A 211 -6.70 10.49 14.63
C LEU A 211 -6.73 11.27 13.32
N ILE A 212 -7.73 12.13 13.14
CA ILE A 212 -8.00 12.89 11.92
C ILE A 212 -7.57 14.36 12.01
N GLY A 213 -7.63 15.09 10.89
CA GLY A 213 -7.25 16.51 10.81
C GLY A 213 -8.07 17.47 11.70
N GLY A 214 -9.31 17.11 12.06
CA GLY A 214 -10.16 17.91 12.95
C GLY A 214 -9.74 17.93 14.43
N LEU A 215 -8.95 16.95 14.88
CA LEU A 215 -8.39 16.93 16.23
C LEU A 215 -7.07 17.71 16.27
N SER A 216 -6.90 18.55 17.31
CA SER A 216 -5.62 19.25 17.52
C SER A 216 -4.49 18.27 17.81
N LYS A 217 -3.25 18.68 17.52
CA LYS A 217 -2.07 17.86 17.76
C LYS A 217 -1.94 17.49 19.25
N GLU A 218 -2.25 18.42 20.13
CA GLU A 218 -2.20 18.25 21.58
C GLU A 218 -3.20 17.17 22.06
N LYS A 219 -4.42 17.15 21.54
CA LYS A 219 -5.41 16.12 21.86
C LYS A 219 -4.97 14.73 21.39
N LYS A 220 -4.40 14.64 20.20
CA LYS A 220 -3.84 13.38 19.68
C LYS A 220 -2.67 12.88 20.53
N SER A 221 -1.75 13.77 20.88
CA SER A 221 -0.62 13.46 21.75
C SER A 221 -1.10 13.01 23.13
N LEU A 222 -2.03 13.75 23.75
CA LEU A 222 -2.59 13.37 25.06
C LEU A 222 -3.22 11.97 25.04
N TYR A 223 -3.97 11.63 24.00
CA TYR A 223 -4.52 10.30 23.83
C TYR A 223 -3.45 9.22 23.71
N LEU A 224 -2.46 9.42 22.82
CA LEU A 224 -1.41 8.44 22.53
C LEU A 224 -0.45 8.22 23.73
N HIS A 225 -0.32 9.22 24.61
CA HIS A 225 0.45 9.12 25.86
C HIS A 225 -0.40 8.64 27.04
N GLY A 226 -1.72 8.52 26.88
CA GLY A 226 -2.65 8.05 27.90
C GLY A 226 -2.45 6.58 28.27
N ILE A 227 -2.97 6.19 29.43
CA ILE A 227 -2.99 4.79 29.90
C ILE A 227 -4.17 4.06 29.27
N ASP A 228 -5.33 4.69 29.22
CA ASP A 228 -6.59 4.13 28.75
C ASP A 228 -6.80 4.49 27.26
N THR A 229 -6.04 3.83 26.39
CA THR A 229 -6.24 3.97 24.94
C THR A 229 -7.17 2.89 24.40
N CYS A 230 -7.99 3.26 23.42
CA CYS A 230 -8.97 2.36 22.80
C CYS A 230 -8.33 1.10 22.20
N GLU A 231 -9.14 0.06 22.05
CA GLU A 231 -8.74 -1.18 21.36
C GLU A 231 -8.41 -0.92 19.90
N LEU A 232 -9.17 -0.04 19.24
CA LEU A 232 -8.99 0.33 17.84
C LEU A 232 -8.60 1.81 17.72
N THR A 233 -7.42 2.07 17.20
CA THR A 233 -6.96 3.41 16.82
C THR A 233 -6.86 3.47 15.30
N ILE A 234 -7.41 4.52 14.68
CA ILE A 234 -7.40 4.70 13.23
C ILE A 234 -6.77 6.05 12.89
N ALA A 235 -5.81 6.05 11.97
CA ALA A 235 -5.10 7.24 11.55
C ALA A 235 -5.02 7.35 10.01
N SER A 236 -5.06 8.58 9.48
CA SER A 236 -4.72 8.78 8.07
C SER A 236 -3.21 8.82 7.87
N TYR A 237 -2.73 8.51 6.65
CA TYR A 237 -1.31 8.63 6.30
C TYR A 237 -0.75 10.04 6.57
N GLN A 238 -1.55 11.10 6.34
CA GLN A 238 -1.14 12.47 6.66
C GLN A 238 -1.02 12.72 8.17
N SER A 239 -1.94 12.14 8.96
CA SER A 239 -1.86 12.25 10.42
C SER A 239 -0.61 11.58 10.97
N VAL A 240 -0.24 10.39 10.43
CA VAL A 240 0.98 9.67 10.84
C VAL A 240 2.21 10.55 10.75
N ILE A 241 2.38 11.32 9.66
CA ILE A 241 3.52 12.22 9.49
C ILE A 241 3.61 13.24 10.63
N SER A 242 2.47 13.80 11.04
CA SER A 242 2.42 14.88 12.03
C SER A 242 2.57 14.43 13.48
N ILE A 243 2.24 13.17 13.79
CA ILE A 243 2.23 12.59 15.15
C ILE A 243 3.10 11.34 15.24
N LYS A 244 4.10 11.20 14.37
CA LYS A 244 4.97 10.02 14.28
C LYS A 244 5.60 9.65 15.62
N ASP A 245 6.18 10.61 16.32
CA ASP A 245 6.88 10.37 17.58
C ASP A 245 5.93 9.93 18.69
N ASP A 246 4.72 10.51 18.74
CA ASP A 246 3.66 10.10 19.68
C ASP A 246 3.18 8.66 19.38
N LEU A 247 3.05 8.30 18.08
CA LEU A 247 2.73 6.92 17.68
C LEU A 247 3.85 5.94 18.03
N CYS A 248 5.12 6.33 17.85
CA CYS A 248 6.25 5.52 18.29
C CYS A 248 6.22 5.27 19.80
N PHE A 249 5.89 6.30 20.59
CA PHE A 249 5.71 6.16 22.04
C PHE A 249 4.55 5.19 22.37
N PHE A 250 3.40 5.33 21.71
CA PHE A 250 2.26 4.44 21.87
C PHE A 250 2.61 2.97 21.56
N LEU A 251 3.32 2.72 20.46
CA LEU A 251 3.74 1.38 20.04
C LEU A 251 4.79 0.77 21.00
N SER A 252 5.65 1.58 21.59
CA SER A 252 6.66 1.10 22.54
C SER A 252 6.07 0.60 23.88
N ARG A 253 4.85 1.05 24.22
CA ARG A 253 4.16 0.70 25.48
C ARG A 253 3.04 -0.33 25.34
N ASN A 254 2.62 -0.61 24.12
CA ASN A 254 1.49 -1.51 23.85
C ASN A 254 1.89 -2.58 22.83
N LYS A 255 1.31 -3.76 22.94
CA LYS A 255 1.44 -4.82 21.93
C LYS A 255 0.44 -4.58 20.82
N VAL A 256 0.88 -3.93 19.75
CA VAL A 256 -0.01 -3.42 18.69
C VAL A 256 0.19 -4.15 17.38
N MET A 257 -0.92 -4.56 16.76
CA MET A 257 -0.97 -4.95 15.36
C MET A 257 -1.18 -3.70 14.51
N VAL A 258 -0.18 -3.33 13.72
CA VAL A 258 -0.25 -2.19 12.79
C VAL A 258 -0.66 -2.68 11.41
N VAL A 259 -1.72 -2.09 10.88
CA VAL A 259 -2.28 -2.43 9.56
C VAL A 259 -2.20 -1.21 8.65
N LEU A 260 -1.55 -1.37 7.51
CA LEU A 260 -1.58 -0.38 6.43
C LEU A 260 -2.67 -0.75 5.43
N ASP A 261 -3.75 0.01 5.41
CA ASP A 261 -4.82 -0.15 4.44
C ASP A 261 -4.55 0.74 3.21
N GLU A 262 -4.82 0.21 2.02
CA GLU A 262 -4.43 0.80 0.73
C GLU A 262 -2.94 1.19 0.70
N ALA A 263 -2.10 0.22 1.08
CA ALA A 263 -0.67 0.42 1.32
C ALA A 263 0.15 0.82 0.08
N HIS A 264 -0.45 0.86 -1.12
CA HIS A 264 0.18 1.48 -2.28
C HIS A 264 0.58 2.95 -2.04
N LYS A 265 0.04 3.60 -1.00
CA LYS A 265 0.44 4.96 -0.55
C LYS A 265 1.90 5.07 -0.07
N ILE A 266 2.53 3.96 0.33
CA ILE A 266 3.94 3.94 0.77
C ILE A 266 4.90 3.39 -0.30
N LYS A 267 4.44 3.11 -1.52
CA LYS A 267 5.24 2.52 -2.59
C LYS A 267 6.43 3.38 -3.01
N ASN A 268 6.33 4.71 -2.92
CA ASN A 268 7.38 5.63 -3.38
C ASN A 268 8.66 5.45 -2.55
N THR A 269 9.74 5.05 -3.23
CA THR A 269 11.07 4.81 -2.64
C THR A 269 11.97 6.05 -2.67
N GLN A 270 11.58 7.12 -3.40
CA GLN A 270 12.37 8.34 -3.57
C GLN A 270 11.96 9.43 -2.55
N GLY A 271 12.30 9.23 -1.27
CA GLY A 271 12.22 10.29 -0.25
C GLY A 271 10.80 10.67 0.20
N ALA A 272 9.79 9.83 -0.01
CA ALA A 272 8.45 10.11 0.48
C ALA A 272 8.40 10.08 2.02
N ILE A 273 8.09 11.21 2.63
CA ILE A 273 7.98 11.38 4.09
C ILE A 273 7.01 10.35 4.70
N THR A 274 5.94 10.02 3.99
CA THR A 274 4.94 9.01 4.42
C THR A 274 5.58 7.63 4.59
N ALA A 275 6.37 7.19 3.60
CA ALA A 275 7.04 5.89 3.66
C ALA A 275 8.06 5.87 4.81
N ALA A 276 8.88 6.91 4.95
CA ALA A 276 9.86 7.01 6.04
C ALA A 276 9.20 6.97 7.42
N SER A 277 8.12 7.73 7.62
CA SER A 277 7.38 7.74 8.89
C SER A 277 6.76 6.38 9.23
N THR A 278 6.18 5.68 8.26
CA THR A 278 5.62 4.34 8.49
C THR A 278 6.69 3.29 8.77
N MET A 279 7.90 3.41 8.19
CA MET A 279 9.01 2.50 8.48
C MET A 279 9.52 2.60 9.91
N GLU A 280 9.48 3.79 10.52
CA GLU A 280 9.82 3.93 11.94
C GLU A 280 8.80 3.21 12.84
N LEU A 281 7.50 3.32 12.52
CA LEU A 281 6.46 2.58 13.24
C LEU A 281 6.62 1.06 13.09
N ALA A 282 7.04 0.61 11.92
CA ALA A 282 7.25 -0.81 11.65
C ALA A 282 8.22 -1.48 12.63
N LYS A 283 9.27 -0.79 13.07
CA LYS A 283 10.27 -1.31 14.01
C LYS A 283 9.70 -1.58 15.40
N LEU A 284 8.65 -0.87 15.79
CA LEU A 284 8.05 -0.94 17.13
C LEU A 284 6.77 -1.77 17.17
N ALA A 285 6.17 -2.06 16.03
CA ALA A 285 4.94 -2.85 15.94
C ALA A 285 5.18 -4.31 16.33
N THR A 286 4.25 -4.90 17.10
CA THR A 286 4.28 -6.33 17.44
C THR A 286 3.92 -7.19 16.24
N SER A 287 2.92 -6.79 15.46
CA SER A 287 2.50 -7.42 14.22
C SER A 287 2.31 -6.36 13.12
N ARG A 288 2.63 -6.71 11.88
CA ARG A 288 2.59 -5.80 10.73
C ARG A 288 1.81 -6.42 9.60
N VAL A 289 0.80 -5.71 9.14
CA VAL A 289 -0.06 -6.15 8.03
C VAL A 289 -0.13 -5.07 6.96
N VAL A 290 -0.02 -5.50 5.73
CA VAL A 290 -0.15 -4.65 4.55
C VAL A 290 -1.34 -5.12 3.72
N LEU A 291 -2.28 -4.22 3.43
CA LEU A 291 -3.45 -4.50 2.60
C LEU A 291 -3.39 -3.63 1.34
N THR A 292 -3.45 -4.27 0.18
CA THR A 292 -3.64 -3.58 -1.10
C THR A 292 -4.13 -4.54 -2.18
N GLY A 293 -5.11 -4.12 -2.98
CA GLY A 293 -5.54 -4.88 -4.16
C GLY A 293 -4.58 -4.73 -5.35
N THR A 294 -3.71 -3.73 -5.33
CA THR A 294 -2.76 -3.37 -6.39
C THR A 294 -1.34 -3.24 -5.83
N PRO A 295 -0.65 -4.36 -5.55
CA PRO A 295 0.65 -4.33 -4.88
C PRO A 295 1.78 -3.73 -5.74
N ALA A 296 1.71 -3.88 -7.06
CA ALA A 296 2.75 -3.47 -8.01
C ALA A 296 2.13 -2.80 -9.25
N PRO A 297 1.42 -1.66 -9.10
CA PRO A 297 0.76 -1.01 -10.22
C PRO A 297 1.73 -0.47 -11.28
N ASN A 298 2.92 -0.05 -10.90
CA ASN A 298 3.93 0.47 -11.82
C ASN A 298 5.02 -0.57 -12.14
N GLY A 299 5.30 -1.48 -11.21
CA GLY A 299 6.32 -2.52 -11.38
C GLY A 299 6.76 -3.15 -10.07
N TYR A 300 7.78 -4.03 -10.13
CA TYR A 300 8.27 -4.75 -8.96
C TYR A 300 8.90 -3.85 -7.90
N GLU A 301 9.37 -2.66 -8.26
CA GLU A 301 9.90 -1.63 -7.35
C GLU A 301 8.87 -1.18 -6.30
N ASP A 302 7.59 -1.21 -6.63
CA ASP A 302 6.50 -0.88 -5.71
C ASP A 302 6.44 -1.85 -4.50
N LEU A 303 6.93 -3.09 -4.65
CA LEU A 303 6.96 -4.09 -3.59
C LEU A 303 8.00 -3.78 -2.52
N TYR A 304 9.06 -3.02 -2.84
CA TYR A 304 10.19 -2.81 -1.94
C TYR A 304 9.78 -2.32 -0.55
N ASN A 305 9.04 -1.23 -0.48
CA ASN A 305 8.59 -0.65 0.78
C ASN A 305 7.54 -1.52 1.49
N LEU A 306 6.71 -2.27 0.77
CA LEU A 306 5.70 -3.13 1.37
C LEU A 306 6.37 -4.26 2.17
N PHE A 307 7.36 -4.92 1.59
CA PHE A 307 8.09 -6.00 2.26
C PHE A 307 9.07 -5.48 3.32
N LYS A 308 9.64 -4.28 3.12
CA LYS A 308 10.46 -3.61 4.14
C LYS A 308 9.64 -3.22 5.37
N PHE A 309 8.36 -2.87 5.19
CA PHE A 309 7.44 -2.59 6.30
C PHE A 309 7.15 -3.83 7.13
N ILE A 310 6.80 -4.96 6.50
CA ILE A 310 6.48 -6.19 7.25
C ILE A 310 7.72 -6.83 7.91
N TRP A 311 8.90 -6.66 7.32
CA TRP A 311 10.18 -7.16 7.84
C TRP A 311 11.26 -6.07 7.81
N PRO A 312 11.21 -5.08 8.74
CA PRO A 312 12.13 -3.93 8.72
C PRO A 312 13.59 -4.33 8.94
N ASP A 313 13.84 -5.41 9.71
CA ASP A 313 15.16 -5.87 10.09
C ASP A 313 15.71 -6.99 9.19
N ARG A 314 14.95 -7.38 8.13
CA ARG A 314 15.37 -8.40 7.16
C ARG A 314 15.16 -7.92 5.73
N ASP A 315 16.11 -8.26 4.88
CA ASP A 315 15.98 -8.05 3.44
C ASP A 315 15.35 -9.29 2.77
N ILE A 316 14.01 -9.31 2.74
CA ILE A 316 13.24 -10.39 2.11
C ILE A 316 13.40 -10.38 0.59
N ILE A 317 13.46 -9.20 -0.01
CA ILE A 317 13.50 -9.04 -1.47
C ILE A 317 14.88 -9.37 -2.05
N SER A 318 15.96 -9.00 -1.36
CA SER A 318 17.36 -9.16 -1.79
C SER A 318 17.74 -8.47 -3.10
N TYR A 319 16.89 -7.55 -3.59
CA TYR A 319 17.13 -6.74 -4.77
C TYR A 319 16.90 -5.27 -4.46
N ASN A 320 17.79 -4.42 -4.94
CA ASN A 320 17.60 -2.98 -4.78
C ASN A 320 16.56 -2.43 -5.77
N VAL A 321 16.08 -1.20 -5.53
CA VAL A 321 15.02 -0.55 -6.32
C VAL A 321 15.36 -0.49 -7.81
N ALA A 322 16.62 -0.20 -8.17
CA ALA A 322 17.04 -0.14 -9.58
C ALA A 322 16.98 -1.52 -10.27
N GLN A 323 17.34 -2.59 -9.55
CA GLN A 323 17.21 -3.95 -10.05
C GLN A 323 15.75 -4.35 -10.25
N LEU A 324 14.87 -4.00 -9.30
CA LEU A 324 13.44 -4.25 -9.42
C LEU A 324 12.81 -3.49 -10.58
N SER A 325 13.18 -2.23 -10.79
CA SER A 325 12.73 -1.44 -11.94
C SER A 325 13.19 -2.04 -13.27
N ASN A 326 14.43 -2.56 -13.33
CA ASN A 326 14.91 -3.27 -14.52
C ASN A 326 14.12 -4.56 -14.81
N MET A 327 13.75 -5.32 -13.76
CA MET A 327 12.87 -6.49 -13.90
C MET A 327 11.49 -6.10 -14.42
N SER A 328 10.97 -4.94 -14.01
CA SER A 328 9.67 -4.43 -14.47
C SER A 328 9.69 -4.06 -15.96
N ALA A 329 10.83 -3.57 -16.44
CA ALA A 329 11.03 -3.23 -17.85
C ALA A 329 11.24 -4.45 -18.77
N ASN A 330 11.61 -5.61 -18.20
CA ASN A 330 11.90 -6.84 -18.95
C ASN A 330 11.17 -8.04 -18.32
N SER A 331 10.06 -8.46 -18.92
CA SER A 331 9.24 -9.58 -18.44
C SER A 331 9.95 -10.95 -18.45
N ASP A 332 11.03 -11.08 -19.22
CA ASP A 332 11.80 -12.33 -19.36
C ASP A 332 13.04 -12.35 -18.45
N ASP A 333 13.15 -11.41 -17.52
CA ASP A 333 14.26 -11.36 -16.57
C ASP A 333 14.28 -12.61 -15.67
N ASN A 334 15.40 -13.33 -15.71
CA ASN A 334 15.59 -14.60 -14.99
C ASN A 334 15.59 -14.46 -13.45
N ARG A 335 15.64 -13.24 -12.93
CA ARG A 335 15.56 -12.95 -11.47
C ARG A 335 14.12 -12.91 -10.96
N ILE A 336 13.12 -12.74 -11.84
CA ILE A 336 11.71 -12.66 -11.44
C ILE A 336 11.25 -13.93 -10.70
N PRO A 337 11.54 -15.15 -11.16
CA PRO A 337 11.17 -16.36 -10.40
C PRO A 337 11.77 -16.41 -8.99
N ASP A 338 13.04 -15.99 -8.83
CA ASP A 338 13.69 -15.95 -7.50
C ASP A 338 13.04 -14.89 -6.60
N LEU A 339 12.72 -13.71 -7.11
CA LEU A 339 11.97 -12.69 -6.37
C LEU A 339 10.63 -13.25 -5.87
N ILE A 340 9.84 -13.87 -6.74
CA ILE A 340 8.53 -14.43 -6.39
C ILE A 340 8.67 -15.54 -5.33
N GLU A 341 9.68 -16.40 -5.46
CA GLU A 341 9.97 -17.46 -4.49
C GLU A 341 10.25 -16.88 -3.09
N ARG A 342 11.11 -15.85 -3.01
CA ARG A 342 11.48 -15.17 -1.75
C ARG A 342 10.32 -14.51 -1.04
N ILE A 343 9.46 -13.81 -1.78
CA ILE A 343 8.33 -13.09 -1.19
C ILE A 343 7.13 -13.99 -0.93
N SER A 344 7.05 -15.16 -1.57
CA SER A 344 5.87 -16.04 -1.53
C SER A 344 5.41 -16.46 -0.13
N PRO A 345 6.29 -16.69 0.86
CA PRO A 345 5.88 -17.03 2.22
C PRO A 345 5.11 -15.92 2.95
N PHE A 346 5.28 -14.67 2.54
CA PHE A 346 4.88 -13.49 3.30
C PHE A 346 3.69 -12.74 2.69
N PHE A 347 3.04 -13.29 1.65
CA PHE A 347 1.82 -12.70 1.15
C PHE A 347 0.76 -13.73 0.79
N ILE A 348 -0.49 -13.32 0.88
CA ILE A 348 -1.66 -14.05 0.38
C ILE A 348 -2.38 -13.22 -0.67
N ARG A 349 -3.10 -13.91 -1.56
CA ARG A 349 -3.86 -13.27 -2.62
C ARG A 349 -5.09 -14.10 -2.99
N ILE A 350 -6.27 -13.59 -2.72
CA ILE A 350 -7.53 -14.09 -3.27
C ILE A 350 -7.76 -13.34 -4.58
N LYS A 351 -7.90 -14.05 -5.68
CA LYS A 351 -8.15 -13.49 -7.01
C LYS A 351 -9.65 -13.30 -7.23
N LYS A 352 -10.03 -12.49 -8.21
CA LYS A 352 -11.43 -12.30 -8.59
C LYS A 352 -12.09 -13.61 -9.04
N SER A 353 -11.34 -14.50 -9.70
CA SER A 353 -11.78 -15.84 -10.09
C SER A 353 -12.16 -16.73 -8.92
N ASP A 354 -11.58 -16.51 -7.74
CA ASP A 354 -11.77 -17.33 -6.55
C ASP A 354 -13.05 -16.96 -5.77
N LEU A 355 -13.67 -15.81 -6.10
CA LEU A 355 -14.82 -15.26 -5.39
C LEU A 355 -16.18 -15.75 -5.90
N ASN A 356 -16.21 -16.61 -6.94
CA ASN A 356 -17.44 -17.10 -7.58
C ASN A 356 -18.43 -15.96 -7.95
N ILE A 357 -17.91 -14.77 -8.28
CA ILE A 357 -18.73 -13.63 -8.70
C ILE A 357 -19.20 -13.88 -10.13
N PRO A 358 -20.48 -13.62 -10.46
CA PRO A 358 -20.96 -13.69 -11.82
C PRO A 358 -20.08 -12.87 -12.77
N PRO A 359 -19.82 -13.35 -14.00
CA PRO A 359 -19.00 -12.62 -14.94
C PRO A 359 -19.63 -11.26 -15.28
N ALA A 360 -18.80 -10.23 -15.30
CA ALA A 360 -19.25 -8.91 -15.74
C ALA A 360 -19.53 -8.92 -17.25
N THR A 361 -20.64 -8.35 -17.66
CA THR A 361 -20.94 -8.11 -19.07
C THR A 361 -20.49 -6.71 -19.43
N TYR A 362 -19.56 -6.60 -20.35
CA TYR A 362 -19.09 -5.32 -20.87
C TYR A 362 -19.82 -4.97 -22.16
N LYS A 363 -20.38 -3.78 -22.24
CA LYS A 363 -21.05 -3.27 -23.41
C LYS A 363 -20.51 -1.90 -23.77
N GLU A 364 -19.84 -1.82 -24.90
CA GLU A 364 -19.40 -0.54 -25.47
C GLU A 364 -20.57 0.08 -26.25
N ILE A 365 -20.85 1.35 -25.97
CA ILE A 365 -21.90 2.10 -26.65
C ILE A 365 -21.23 3.31 -27.31
N PRO A 366 -20.97 3.25 -28.63
CA PRO A 366 -20.43 4.38 -29.36
C PRO A 366 -21.47 5.50 -29.42
N VAL A 367 -21.09 6.70 -29.02
CA VAL A 367 -21.94 7.89 -29.07
C VAL A 367 -21.23 8.93 -29.93
N PRO A 368 -21.80 9.29 -31.10
CA PRO A 368 -21.21 10.31 -31.96
C PRO A 368 -21.22 11.67 -31.29
N MET A 369 -20.19 12.46 -31.50
CA MET A 369 -20.16 13.86 -31.09
C MET A 369 -21.17 14.65 -31.95
N SER A 370 -21.70 15.76 -31.41
CA SER A 370 -22.39 16.76 -32.23
C SER A 370 -21.40 17.43 -33.19
N ASP A 371 -21.89 18.06 -34.24
CA ASP A 371 -21.03 18.73 -35.22
C ASP A 371 -20.17 19.81 -34.55
N THR A 372 -20.71 20.60 -33.65
CA THR A 372 -20.01 21.62 -32.90
C THR A 372 -18.92 21.00 -32.00
N GLN A 373 -19.25 19.94 -31.28
CA GLN A 373 -18.31 19.23 -30.43
C GLN A 373 -17.17 18.62 -31.27
N ARG A 374 -17.48 18.07 -32.43
CA ARG A 374 -16.51 17.49 -33.37
C ARG A 374 -15.51 18.53 -33.86
N ILE A 375 -15.97 19.71 -34.26
CA ILE A 375 -15.11 20.81 -34.68
C ILE A 375 -14.13 21.20 -33.56
N VAL A 376 -14.60 21.32 -32.32
CA VAL A 376 -13.75 21.64 -31.17
C VAL A 376 -12.72 20.55 -30.93
N TYR A 377 -13.14 19.30 -30.96
CA TYR A 377 -12.25 18.14 -30.75
C TYR A 377 -11.15 18.09 -31.83
N ASP A 378 -11.52 18.11 -33.12
CA ASP A 378 -10.59 18.03 -34.26
C ASP A 378 -9.59 19.21 -34.26
N THR A 379 -10.02 20.40 -33.84
CA THR A 379 -9.15 21.59 -33.76
C THR A 379 -8.09 21.42 -32.65
N ILE A 380 -8.47 20.86 -31.50
CA ILE A 380 -7.51 20.57 -30.41
C ILE A 380 -6.59 19.41 -30.80
N GLU A 381 -7.12 18.35 -31.43
CA GLU A 381 -6.35 17.21 -31.90
C GLU A 381 -5.26 17.60 -32.90
N ASN A 382 -5.62 18.39 -33.90
CA ASN A 382 -4.68 18.88 -34.92
C ASN A 382 -3.53 19.69 -34.30
N LYS A 383 -3.84 20.57 -33.32
CA LYS A 383 -2.82 21.33 -32.60
C LYS A 383 -1.93 20.46 -31.73
N LEU A 384 -2.48 19.38 -31.18
CA LEU A 384 -1.74 18.41 -30.37
C LEU A 384 -0.78 17.60 -31.24
N MET A 385 -1.24 17.11 -32.41
CA MET A 385 -0.41 16.34 -33.34
C MET A 385 0.81 17.15 -33.84
N GLN A 386 0.63 18.44 -34.14
CA GLN A 386 1.74 19.33 -34.50
C GLN A 386 2.82 19.47 -33.42
N SER A 387 2.52 19.17 -32.17
CA SER A 387 3.46 19.24 -31.03
C SER A 387 4.14 17.91 -30.71
N PHE A 388 3.78 16.81 -31.38
CA PHE A 388 4.42 15.49 -31.19
C PHE A 388 5.64 15.27 -32.05
N ASP A 389 5.87 16.08 -33.07
CA ASP A 389 7.01 15.96 -34.02
C ASP A 389 8.36 16.37 -33.39
N GLU A 390 8.43 16.78 -32.16
CA GLU A 390 9.68 17.06 -31.45
C GLU A 390 10.07 15.87 -30.57
N ASP A 391 11.05 15.10 -31.02
CA ASP A 391 11.69 13.95 -30.35
C ASP A 391 12.50 14.35 -29.10
N ASN A 392 11.90 15.05 -28.16
CA ASN A 392 12.57 15.48 -26.94
C ASN A 392 11.82 14.98 -25.70
N ASP A 393 12.37 13.95 -25.04
CA ASP A 393 11.82 13.27 -23.85
C ASP A 393 12.08 14.03 -22.53
N SER A 394 12.03 15.36 -22.54
CA SER A 394 12.19 16.11 -21.30
C SER A 394 10.94 15.94 -20.38
N PRO A 395 11.12 15.88 -19.04
CA PRO A 395 10.00 15.80 -18.08
C PRO A 395 8.97 16.94 -18.23
N TYR A 396 9.42 18.10 -18.70
CA TYR A 396 8.59 19.26 -18.98
C TYR A 396 7.66 19.04 -20.17
N LEU A 397 8.16 18.46 -21.26
CA LEU A 397 7.36 18.14 -22.46
C LEU A 397 6.35 17.03 -22.17
N LYS A 398 6.71 16.05 -21.34
CA LYS A 398 5.77 15.02 -20.86
C LYS A 398 4.57 15.64 -20.15
N LYS A 399 4.79 16.62 -19.27
CA LYS A 399 3.71 17.34 -18.57
C LYS A 399 2.80 18.14 -19.51
N ILE A 400 3.38 18.80 -20.53
CA ILE A 400 2.60 19.52 -21.54
C ILE A 400 1.75 18.54 -22.37
N ARG A 401 2.30 17.39 -22.75
CA ARG A 401 1.56 16.34 -23.46
C ARG A 401 0.37 15.83 -22.64
N GLN A 402 0.57 15.59 -21.34
CA GLN A 402 -0.50 15.18 -20.42
C GLN A 402 -1.61 16.23 -20.34
N ALA A 403 -1.27 17.52 -20.21
CA ALA A 403 -2.26 18.60 -20.19
C ALA A 403 -3.10 18.64 -21.48
N LYS A 404 -2.46 18.46 -22.64
CA LYS A 404 -3.14 18.43 -23.95
C LYS A 404 -4.06 17.23 -24.08
N MET A 405 -3.65 16.04 -23.61
CA MET A 405 -4.48 14.84 -23.59
C MET A 405 -5.73 15.04 -22.74
N ILE A 406 -5.61 15.66 -21.57
CA ILE A 406 -6.77 15.97 -20.73
C ILE A 406 -7.73 16.92 -21.43
N ARG A 407 -7.23 17.92 -22.17
CA ARG A 407 -8.09 18.82 -22.98
C ARG A 407 -8.86 18.07 -24.05
N LEU A 408 -8.24 17.08 -24.72
CA LEU A 408 -8.94 16.20 -25.65
C LEU A 408 -10.03 15.38 -24.94
N MET A 409 -9.73 14.81 -23.77
CA MET A 409 -10.73 14.08 -22.99
C MET A 409 -11.90 14.98 -22.56
N GLN A 410 -11.63 16.24 -22.19
CA GLN A 410 -12.65 17.22 -21.89
C GLN A 410 -13.50 17.52 -23.12
N ALA A 411 -12.91 17.82 -24.26
CA ALA A 411 -13.61 18.07 -25.52
C ALA A 411 -14.49 16.86 -25.93
N ALA A 412 -13.95 15.64 -25.79
CA ALA A 412 -14.65 14.40 -26.12
C ALA A 412 -15.83 14.09 -25.19
N THR A 413 -15.86 14.63 -23.97
CA THR A 413 -16.94 14.38 -23.01
C THR A 413 -17.88 15.55 -22.88
N ASN A 414 -17.35 16.76 -22.66
CA ASN A 414 -18.11 17.97 -22.46
C ASN A 414 -17.24 19.19 -22.78
N PRO A 415 -17.41 19.83 -23.96
CA PRO A 415 -16.61 21.01 -24.35
C PRO A 415 -16.68 22.19 -23.38
N GLU A 416 -17.74 22.31 -22.58
CA GLU A 416 -17.89 23.35 -21.56
C GLU A 416 -16.78 23.31 -20.51
N LEU A 417 -16.21 22.13 -20.25
CA LEU A 417 -15.07 21.97 -19.34
C LEU A 417 -13.84 22.76 -19.78
N LEU A 418 -13.69 23.01 -21.07
CA LEU A 418 -12.58 23.79 -21.64
C LEU A 418 -12.61 25.27 -21.25
N ARG A 419 -13.77 25.80 -20.78
CA ARG A 419 -13.90 27.21 -20.31
C ARG A 419 -13.12 27.48 -19.02
N HIS A 420 -12.68 26.44 -18.34
CA HIS A 420 -12.00 26.58 -17.06
C HIS A 420 -10.53 26.20 -17.20
N SER A 421 -9.67 27.06 -16.63
CA SER A 421 -8.23 26.77 -16.55
C SER A 421 -7.97 25.55 -15.67
N PHE A 422 -6.83 24.88 -15.91
CA PHE A 422 -6.37 23.72 -15.14
C PHE A 422 -5.94 24.05 -13.70
N ASN A 423 -6.17 25.24 -13.18
CA ASN A 423 -5.74 25.61 -11.85
C ASN A 423 -6.23 24.60 -10.80
N GLY A 424 -5.33 23.73 -10.36
CA GLY A 424 -5.59 22.70 -9.35
C GLY A 424 -5.77 21.28 -9.85
N ALA A 425 -5.58 20.99 -11.15
CA ALA A 425 -5.48 19.61 -11.62
C ALA A 425 -4.08 19.05 -11.34
N PHE A 426 -4.05 17.79 -10.84
CA PHE A 426 -2.82 17.05 -10.55
C PHE A 426 -2.78 15.81 -11.43
N ASP A 427 -1.57 15.36 -11.77
CA ASP A 427 -1.35 14.07 -12.43
C ASP A 427 -1.53 12.91 -11.43
N GLU A 428 -1.41 11.67 -11.91
CA GLU A 428 -1.55 10.46 -11.09
C GLU A 428 -0.51 10.39 -9.95
N ASP A 429 0.61 11.11 -10.10
CA ASP A 429 1.69 11.20 -9.11
C ASP A 429 1.52 12.40 -8.15
N GLY A 430 0.42 13.18 -8.29
CA GLY A 430 0.13 14.33 -7.43
C GLY A 430 0.87 15.62 -7.79
N ASN A 431 1.47 15.72 -8.99
CA ASN A 431 2.12 16.95 -9.44
C ASN A 431 1.13 17.87 -10.17
N PRO A 432 1.24 19.20 -10.01
CA PRO A 432 0.36 20.13 -10.70
C PRO A 432 0.58 20.09 -12.22
N ILE A 433 -0.51 19.98 -12.96
CA ILE A 433 -0.51 20.02 -14.43
C ILE A 433 -0.45 21.50 -14.86
N VAL A 434 0.52 21.84 -15.69
CA VAL A 434 0.74 23.24 -16.15
C VAL A 434 0.32 23.36 -17.62
N GLU A 435 -0.57 24.29 -17.92
CA GLU A 435 -0.98 24.67 -19.27
C GLU A 435 -0.24 25.94 -19.72
N SER A 436 0.14 25.99 -21.00
CA SER A 436 0.77 27.21 -21.55
C SER A 436 -0.27 28.33 -21.73
N LYS A 437 0.16 29.58 -21.58
CA LYS A 437 -0.71 30.75 -21.81
C LYS A 437 -1.26 30.79 -23.25
N GLU A 438 -0.47 30.35 -24.23
CA GLU A 438 -0.86 30.29 -25.63
C GLU A 438 -1.99 29.28 -25.86
N ASP A 439 -1.93 28.11 -25.20
CA ASP A 439 -2.98 27.10 -25.28
C ASP A 439 -4.28 27.59 -24.63
N SER A 440 -4.22 28.31 -23.51
CA SER A 440 -5.37 28.90 -22.85
C SER A 440 -6.08 29.94 -23.73
N ILE A 441 -5.31 30.82 -24.43
CA ILE A 441 -5.87 31.82 -25.36
C ILE A 441 -6.51 31.11 -26.57
N PHE A 442 -5.84 30.11 -27.13
CA PHE A 442 -6.33 29.34 -28.27
C PHE A 442 -7.68 28.66 -27.95
N ILE A 443 -7.76 27.98 -26.80
CA ILE A 443 -8.98 27.35 -26.33
C ILE A 443 -10.09 28.38 -26.10
N GLY A 444 -9.77 29.54 -25.50
CA GLY A 444 -10.71 30.63 -25.30
C GLY A 444 -11.36 31.13 -26.59
N ASN A 445 -10.59 31.20 -27.67
CA ASN A 445 -11.09 31.60 -28.99
C ASN A 445 -12.03 30.54 -29.62
N ILE A 446 -11.74 29.24 -29.44
CA ILE A 446 -12.61 28.17 -29.93
C ILE A 446 -13.95 28.13 -29.19
N LEU A 447 -13.91 28.37 -27.88
CA LEU A 447 -15.09 28.29 -27.01
C LEU A 447 -16.13 29.41 -27.26
N GLN A 448 -15.77 30.46 -28.00
CA GLN A 448 -16.76 31.46 -28.45
C GLN A 448 -17.81 30.84 -29.39
N PHE A 449 -17.50 29.74 -30.05
CA PHE A 449 -18.38 29.01 -30.95
C PHE A 449 -19.17 27.88 -30.27
N VAL A 450 -18.82 27.49 -29.01
CA VAL A 450 -19.51 26.44 -28.26
C VAL A 450 -20.72 27.04 -27.54
N GLY A 451 -21.91 26.76 -28.05
CA GLY A 451 -23.16 27.07 -27.37
C GLY A 451 -23.38 26.22 -26.09
N ASN A 452 -24.55 26.40 -25.43
CA ASN A 452 -24.95 25.59 -24.27
C ASN A 452 -25.58 24.23 -24.69
N GLU A 453 -24.98 23.59 -25.68
CA GLU A 453 -25.47 22.30 -26.19
C GLU A 453 -25.21 21.16 -25.18
N MET A 454 -26.23 20.31 -24.97
CA MET A 454 -26.06 19.10 -24.14
C MET A 454 -25.28 18.06 -24.95
N PRO A 455 -24.11 17.61 -24.48
CA PRO A 455 -23.34 16.59 -25.21
C PRO A 455 -24.13 15.29 -25.37
N ASN A 456 -24.05 14.66 -26.54
CA ASN A 456 -24.79 13.42 -26.85
C ASN A 456 -24.48 12.28 -25.85
N LYS A 457 -23.28 12.25 -25.25
CA LYS A 457 -22.95 11.30 -24.20
C LYS A 457 -23.85 11.43 -22.97
N PHE A 458 -24.21 12.65 -22.57
CA PHE A 458 -25.09 12.87 -21.41
C PHE A 458 -26.50 12.42 -21.71
N THR A 459 -27.02 12.79 -22.88
CA THR A 459 -28.34 12.35 -23.33
C THR A 459 -28.43 10.83 -23.35
N LYS A 460 -27.43 10.17 -23.96
CA LYS A 460 -27.40 8.71 -24.04
C LYS A 460 -27.24 8.04 -22.66
N ALA A 461 -26.44 8.61 -21.78
CA ALA A 461 -26.32 8.10 -20.42
C ALA A 461 -27.65 8.22 -19.65
N CYS A 462 -28.35 9.35 -19.76
CA CYS A 462 -29.66 9.54 -19.13
C CYS A 462 -30.70 8.55 -19.65
N GLU A 463 -30.72 8.26 -20.97
CA GLU A 463 -31.60 7.22 -21.56
C GLU A 463 -31.35 5.85 -20.93
N ILE A 464 -30.06 5.44 -20.86
CA ILE A 464 -29.66 4.15 -20.27
C ILE A 464 -30.05 4.07 -18.80
N VAL A 465 -29.81 5.14 -18.04
CA VAL A 465 -30.22 5.22 -16.62
C VAL A 465 -31.71 5.03 -16.48
N LYS A 466 -32.50 5.74 -17.29
CA LYS A 466 -33.97 5.65 -17.28
C LYS A 466 -34.44 4.22 -17.54
N ASP A 467 -33.85 3.55 -18.53
CA ASP A 467 -34.20 2.16 -18.88
C ASP A 467 -33.91 1.20 -17.72
N ILE A 468 -32.71 1.32 -17.10
CA ILE A 468 -32.31 0.46 -15.97
C ILE A 468 -33.22 0.69 -14.75
N ILE A 469 -33.48 1.96 -14.40
CA ILE A 469 -34.32 2.31 -13.26
C ILE A 469 -35.78 1.82 -13.48
N SER A 470 -36.29 1.93 -14.70
CA SER A 470 -37.65 1.42 -15.03
C SER A 470 -37.79 -0.09 -14.83
N GLN A 471 -36.69 -0.82 -14.86
CA GLN A 471 -36.61 -2.26 -14.61
C GLN A 471 -36.29 -2.59 -13.14
N GLY A 472 -36.24 -1.58 -12.25
CA GLY A 472 -35.94 -1.74 -10.83
C GLY A 472 -34.44 -1.91 -10.52
N GLY A 473 -33.56 -1.63 -11.49
CA GLY A 473 -32.12 -1.70 -11.30
C GLY A 473 -31.52 -0.48 -10.59
N LYS A 474 -30.27 -0.60 -10.13
CA LYS A 474 -29.45 0.48 -9.58
C LYS A 474 -28.31 0.83 -10.52
N VAL A 475 -27.89 2.10 -10.53
CA VAL A 475 -26.88 2.61 -11.47
C VAL A 475 -25.78 3.37 -10.73
N VAL A 476 -24.54 3.09 -11.09
CA VAL A 476 -23.38 3.92 -10.68
C VAL A 476 -22.76 4.51 -11.94
N ILE A 477 -22.71 5.84 -12.02
CA ILE A 477 -22.12 6.59 -13.12
C ILE A 477 -20.74 7.08 -12.67
N TRP A 478 -19.70 6.68 -13.37
CA TRP A 478 -18.34 7.17 -13.13
C TRP A 478 -18.00 8.35 -14.02
N ALA A 479 -17.61 9.47 -13.45
CA ALA A 479 -17.19 10.65 -14.17
C ALA A 479 -15.89 11.24 -13.61
N SER A 480 -14.87 11.37 -14.45
CA SER A 480 -13.54 11.87 -14.06
C SER A 480 -13.55 13.39 -13.75
N PHE A 481 -14.48 14.15 -14.30
CA PHE A 481 -14.56 15.60 -14.12
C PHE A 481 -15.75 15.98 -13.23
N ILE A 482 -15.49 16.73 -12.15
CA ILE A 482 -16.52 17.12 -11.16
C ILE A 482 -17.72 17.83 -11.82
N ARG A 483 -17.47 18.76 -12.75
CA ARG A 483 -18.55 19.46 -13.46
C ARG A 483 -19.44 18.54 -14.30
N ASN A 484 -18.90 17.42 -14.77
CA ASN A 484 -19.70 16.40 -15.44
C ASN A 484 -20.62 15.69 -14.44
N ILE A 485 -20.19 15.52 -13.19
CA ILE A 485 -21.02 14.98 -12.11
C ILE A 485 -22.20 15.93 -11.84
N GLU A 486 -21.91 17.22 -11.67
CA GLU A 486 -22.91 18.25 -11.43
C GLU A 486 -23.92 18.35 -12.59
N LYS A 487 -23.43 18.38 -13.84
CA LYS A 487 -24.27 18.43 -15.03
C LYS A 487 -25.12 17.17 -15.20
N MET A 488 -24.57 16.00 -14.93
CA MET A 488 -25.31 14.74 -14.98
C MET A 488 -26.38 14.69 -13.89
N SER A 489 -26.07 15.12 -12.68
CA SER A 489 -27.04 15.22 -11.58
C SER A 489 -28.21 16.13 -11.94
N GLN A 490 -27.93 17.29 -12.54
CA GLN A 490 -28.97 18.21 -13.02
C GLN A 490 -29.84 17.55 -14.12
N CYS A 491 -29.21 16.90 -15.10
CA CYS A 491 -29.92 16.21 -16.19
C CYS A 491 -30.86 15.14 -15.64
N LEU A 492 -30.44 14.33 -14.69
CA LEU A 492 -31.28 13.31 -14.06
C LEU A 492 -32.40 13.93 -13.22
N SER A 493 -32.13 15.03 -12.52
CA SER A 493 -33.12 15.78 -11.75
C SER A 493 -34.22 16.35 -12.65
N ASP A 494 -33.87 16.91 -13.81
CA ASP A 494 -34.81 17.42 -14.80
C ASP A 494 -35.70 16.32 -15.38
N MET A 495 -35.24 15.06 -15.36
CA MET A 495 -36.00 13.87 -15.74
C MET A 495 -36.80 13.26 -14.57
N GLY A 496 -36.76 13.83 -13.38
CA GLY A 496 -37.41 13.31 -12.18
C GLY A 496 -36.75 12.04 -11.61
N ILE A 497 -35.48 11.77 -11.93
CA ILE A 497 -34.72 10.61 -11.43
C ILE A 497 -33.87 11.05 -10.25
N PRO A 498 -34.17 10.61 -9.00
CA PRO A 498 -33.33 10.92 -7.83
C PRO A 498 -31.94 10.33 -7.94
N SER A 499 -30.93 11.17 -7.72
CA SER A 499 -29.52 10.74 -7.74
C SER A 499 -28.73 11.43 -6.64
N LYS A 500 -27.62 10.80 -6.21
CA LYS A 500 -26.66 11.36 -5.26
C LYS A 500 -25.25 11.39 -5.86
N SER A 501 -24.51 12.44 -5.50
CA SER A 501 -23.15 12.65 -6.01
C SER A 501 -22.11 12.35 -4.96
N LEU A 502 -21.06 11.58 -5.35
CA LEU A 502 -19.92 11.23 -4.51
C LEU A 502 -18.62 11.75 -5.13
N TYR A 503 -18.05 12.81 -4.57
CA TYR A 503 -16.78 13.41 -4.99
C TYR A 503 -16.07 14.14 -3.84
N GLY A 504 -14.96 14.83 -4.10
CA GLY A 504 -14.05 15.35 -3.08
C GLY A 504 -14.67 16.18 -1.96
N VAL A 505 -15.73 16.94 -2.24
CA VAL A 505 -16.42 17.79 -1.26
C VAL A 505 -17.52 17.09 -0.47
N THR A 506 -17.90 15.85 -0.84
CA THR A 506 -18.90 15.09 -0.06
C THR A 506 -18.32 14.77 1.32
N PRO A 507 -18.97 15.20 2.43
CA PRO A 507 -18.47 15.00 3.78
C PRO A 507 -18.27 13.52 4.12
N VAL A 508 -17.32 13.25 5.02
CA VAL A 508 -17.08 11.93 5.64
C VAL A 508 -17.67 11.97 7.04
N GLU A 509 -18.31 10.90 7.49
CA GLU A 509 -18.89 10.79 8.84
C GLU A 509 -17.79 10.93 9.90
N THR A 510 -17.98 11.81 10.90
CA THR A 510 -17.05 12.01 12.02
C THR A 510 -17.64 11.45 13.32
N ALA A 511 -16.79 11.02 14.26
CA ALA A 511 -17.25 10.33 15.48
C ALA A 511 -17.97 11.24 16.51
N ASP A 512 -17.86 12.57 16.35
CA ASP A 512 -18.34 13.56 17.35
C ASP A 512 -19.74 14.13 17.05
N ASP A 513 -20.43 13.61 16.03
CA ASP A 513 -21.63 14.28 15.53
C ASP A 513 -22.94 13.64 15.95
N GLU A 514 -23.38 13.94 17.19
CA GLU A 514 -24.81 13.95 17.52
C GLU A 514 -25.60 14.99 16.68
N PHE A 515 -24.91 15.94 16.05
CA PHE A 515 -25.48 16.98 15.16
C PHE A 515 -25.52 16.59 13.67
N GLU A 516 -24.80 15.57 13.21
CA GLU A 516 -24.71 15.18 11.79
C GLU A 516 -25.89 14.32 11.28
N SER A 517 -26.91 14.08 12.06
CA SER A 517 -28.11 13.37 11.58
C SER A 517 -28.84 14.09 10.40
N GLN A 518 -28.36 15.26 10.00
CA GLN A 518 -28.90 16.05 8.87
C GLN A 518 -27.91 16.22 7.69
N MET A 519 -26.63 15.83 7.82
CA MET A 519 -25.67 15.92 6.70
C MET A 519 -25.60 14.62 5.91
N GLU A 520 -25.71 14.72 4.59
CA GLU A 520 -25.51 13.58 3.67
C GLU A 520 -24.02 13.26 3.55
N THR A 521 -23.52 12.38 4.43
CA THR A 521 -22.14 11.89 4.40
C THR A 521 -21.95 10.82 3.33
N ARG A 522 -20.70 10.52 2.96
CA ARG A 522 -20.38 9.45 2.00
C ARG A 522 -20.90 8.10 2.49
N GLU A 523 -20.71 7.81 3.76
CA GLU A 523 -21.14 6.57 4.42
C GLU A 523 -22.67 6.46 4.42
N PHE A 524 -23.37 7.55 4.70
CA PHE A 524 -24.82 7.60 4.62
C PHE A 524 -25.31 7.29 3.20
N ILE A 525 -24.78 7.96 2.18
CA ILE A 525 -25.15 7.76 0.78
C ILE A 525 -24.93 6.30 0.35
N VAL A 526 -23.78 5.70 0.71
CA VAL A 526 -23.47 4.31 0.37
C VAL A 526 -24.39 3.32 1.09
N ARG A 527 -24.65 3.54 2.38
CA ARG A 527 -25.55 2.70 3.18
C ARG A 527 -26.99 2.76 2.64
N GLU A 528 -27.48 3.97 2.35
CA GLU A 528 -28.81 4.18 1.78
C GLU A 528 -28.93 3.53 0.40
N PHE A 529 -27.94 3.71 -0.48
CA PHE A 529 -27.92 3.08 -1.80
C PHE A 529 -27.96 1.55 -1.74
N ASN A 530 -27.24 0.95 -0.79
CA ASN A 530 -27.21 -0.50 -0.59
C ASN A 530 -28.47 -1.05 0.10
N SER A 531 -29.35 -0.20 0.64
CA SER A 531 -30.60 -0.65 1.27
C SER A 531 -31.62 -1.11 0.22
N ASP A 532 -32.52 -2.01 0.64
CA ASP A 532 -33.59 -2.51 -0.24
C ASP A 532 -34.68 -1.44 -0.50
N ASN A 533 -34.82 -0.47 0.42
CA ASN A 533 -35.77 0.63 0.36
C ASN A 533 -35.10 1.98 0.13
N SER A 534 -34.10 2.04 -0.74
CA SER A 534 -33.39 3.28 -1.05
C SER A 534 -34.30 4.35 -1.64
N SER A 535 -34.17 5.59 -1.19
CA SER A 535 -34.87 6.76 -1.74
C SER A 535 -34.33 7.17 -3.12
N PHE A 536 -33.17 6.66 -3.54
CA PHE A 536 -32.54 6.89 -4.84
C PHE A 536 -31.81 5.63 -5.32
N ASN A 537 -31.78 5.45 -6.63
CA ASN A 537 -31.14 4.28 -7.26
C ASN A 537 -29.97 4.66 -8.19
N VAL A 538 -29.54 5.92 -8.15
CA VAL A 538 -28.44 6.41 -8.99
C VAL A 538 -27.40 7.10 -8.13
N ILE A 539 -26.14 6.68 -8.27
CA ILE A 539 -24.98 7.38 -7.75
C ILE A 539 -24.14 7.89 -8.92
N ILE A 540 -23.70 9.14 -8.84
CA ILE A 540 -22.72 9.73 -9.77
C ILE A 540 -21.45 9.99 -9.00
N ALA A 541 -20.35 9.32 -9.36
CA ALA A 541 -19.14 9.30 -8.55
C ALA A 541 -17.88 9.69 -9.33
N ASN A 542 -16.96 10.36 -8.62
CA ASN A 542 -15.61 10.55 -9.13
C ASN A 542 -14.74 9.36 -8.73
N PRO A 543 -14.07 8.67 -9.68
CA PRO A 543 -13.21 7.52 -9.35
C PRO A 543 -12.15 7.84 -8.29
N SER A 544 -11.48 8.99 -8.38
CA SER A 544 -10.42 9.38 -7.44
C SER A 544 -10.91 9.62 -6.01
N ALA A 545 -12.19 9.96 -5.84
CA ALA A 545 -12.76 10.23 -4.52
C ALA A 545 -13.41 9.00 -3.87
N VAL A 546 -13.72 7.97 -4.65
CA VAL A 546 -14.56 6.82 -4.27
C VAL A 546 -13.85 5.48 -4.51
N ALA A 547 -12.69 5.48 -5.17
CA ALA A 547 -11.96 4.27 -5.56
C ALA A 547 -11.51 3.42 -4.37
N GLU A 548 -11.42 4.01 -3.18
CA GLU A 548 -10.88 3.36 -1.99
C GLU A 548 -12.01 3.15 -0.96
N SER A 549 -12.14 1.92 -0.46
CA SER A 549 -12.96 1.55 0.72
C SER A 549 -14.48 1.73 0.62
N ILE A 550 -15.05 1.92 -0.56
CA ILE A 550 -16.51 2.00 -0.75
C ILE A 550 -17.01 0.73 -1.44
N SER A 551 -18.01 0.09 -0.83
CA SER A 551 -18.70 -1.08 -1.38
C SER A 551 -20.09 -0.70 -1.88
N LEU A 552 -20.30 -0.80 -3.20
CA LEU A 552 -21.59 -0.62 -3.86
C LEU A 552 -21.98 -1.99 -4.44
N HIS A 553 -22.77 -2.77 -3.70
CA HIS A 553 -22.95 -4.19 -4.02
C HIS A 553 -24.40 -4.68 -4.03
N LYS A 554 -25.38 -3.78 -3.86
CA LYS A 554 -26.81 -4.12 -3.96
C LYS A 554 -27.52 -3.35 -5.05
#